data_2dba322c821d26a82c65d4403bf1235c
#
_entry.id   2dba322c821d26a82c65d4403bf1235c
#
_cell.length_a   1.000
_cell.length_b   1.000
_cell.length_c   1.000
_cell.angle_alpha   90.00
_cell.angle_beta   90.00
_cell.angle_gamma   90.00
#
_symmetry.space_group_name_H-M   'P 1'
#
loop_
_entity.id
_entity.type
_entity.pdbx_description
1 polymer ?
#
loop_
_entity_poly.entity_id
_entity_poly.type
_entity_poly.pdbx_seq_one_letter_code
_entity_poly.pdbx_strand_id
1 'polypeptide(L)'
;MAERIGFIGLGDVGLPMAKRVITHGYEVTICGHIRREPIDEMKKLGAKEVKTAKEVAQSSDVTITMLRDDSNTEEVVLGHGGVLEGAGKGCGIILMSTLSPALCRRIAAAARAQGVRVLDAPVTGTRMRAATGELGIMVGGDRSLMEKYRPILETMGKIVYCGQLGMGEIVKLVNNMALMINIQGTYEAISWGIRNGAEEKLLVDLMKIGTANSWVVQNWDYVKSMNVEPPPLTHYLGSKDLDYALRIGREIRQPCPLATLCEERFKAGVFRLPEEEGREPRGDGHHDIKRSTKHKP
;
A
#
# COMPACT_ATOMS: atom_id res chain seq x y z
N MET A 1 -14.25 17.95 20.65
CA MET A 1 -13.71 18.51 19.38
C MET A 1 -13.37 17.36 18.49
N ALA A 2 -13.50 17.50 17.16
CA ALA A 2 -13.05 16.49 16.23
C ALA A 2 -11.52 16.37 16.25
N GLU A 3 -10.99 15.16 16.04
CA GLU A 3 -9.54 14.92 15.97
C GLU A 3 -8.94 15.67 14.77
N ARG A 4 -7.79 16.32 14.95
CA ARG A 4 -7.00 16.93 13.89
C ARG A 4 -6.12 15.84 13.26
N ILE A 5 -6.14 15.73 11.95
CA ILE A 5 -5.53 14.63 11.22
C ILE A 5 -4.27 15.10 10.50
N GLY A 6 -3.15 14.46 10.77
CA GLY A 6 -1.98 14.52 9.91
C GLY A 6 -2.07 13.45 8.84
N PHE A 7 -1.85 13.77 7.57
CA PHE A 7 -1.82 12.78 6.51
C PHE A 7 -0.55 12.90 5.67
N ILE A 8 0.26 11.85 5.68
CA ILE A 8 1.56 11.80 5.00
C ILE A 8 1.57 10.67 3.97
N GLY A 9 1.87 11.03 2.72
CA GLY A 9 1.89 10.12 1.59
C GLY A 9 0.65 10.26 0.71
N LEU A 10 0.72 11.22 -0.21
CA LEU A 10 -0.35 11.56 -1.17
C LEU A 10 -0.08 10.93 -2.55
N GLY A 11 0.23 9.63 -2.53
CA GLY A 11 0.36 8.81 -3.74
C GLY A 11 -1.00 8.37 -4.30
N ASP A 12 -0.99 7.38 -5.20
CA ASP A 12 -2.18 6.94 -5.95
C ASP A 12 -3.33 6.45 -5.05
N VAL A 13 -3.01 5.86 -3.91
CA VAL A 13 -4.00 5.40 -2.93
C VAL A 13 -4.16 6.42 -1.80
N GLY A 14 -3.07 7.04 -1.33
CA GLY A 14 -3.11 7.97 -0.20
C GLY A 14 -3.85 9.28 -0.49
N LEU A 15 -3.72 9.84 -1.71
CA LEU A 15 -4.43 11.06 -2.07
C LEU A 15 -5.96 10.88 -2.02
N PRO A 16 -6.59 9.87 -2.66
CA PRO A 16 -8.02 9.67 -2.51
C PRO A 16 -8.44 9.37 -1.06
N MET A 17 -7.62 8.66 -0.26
CA MET A 17 -7.90 8.46 1.16
C MET A 17 -7.92 9.79 1.93
N ALA A 18 -6.92 10.65 1.75
CA ALA A 18 -6.85 11.96 2.38
C ALA A 18 -8.04 12.86 1.97
N LYS A 19 -8.45 12.80 0.70
CA LYS A 19 -9.66 13.48 0.21
C LYS A 19 -10.92 13.01 0.93
N ARG A 20 -11.07 11.69 1.16
CA ARG A 20 -12.20 11.16 1.93
C ARG A 20 -12.23 11.73 3.34
N VAL A 21 -11.09 11.76 4.03
CA VAL A 21 -10.99 12.30 5.39
C VAL A 21 -11.41 13.77 5.44
N ILE A 22 -10.86 14.62 4.59
CA ILE A 22 -11.17 16.06 4.61
C ILE A 22 -12.60 16.39 4.20
N THR A 23 -13.15 15.64 3.22
CA THR A 23 -14.54 15.84 2.78
C THR A 23 -15.59 15.36 3.79
N HIS A 24 -15.18 14.57 4.79
CA HIS A 24 -16.01 14.21 5.95
C HIS A 24 -15.88 15.20 7.13
N GLY A 25 -15.25 16.37 6.89
CA GLY A 25 -15.23 17.47 7.84
C GLY A 25 -14.08 17.46 8.85
N TYR A 26 -13.07 16.61 8.66
CA TYR A 26 -11.87 16.63 9.50
C TYR A 26 -10.89 17.71 9.07
N GLU A 27 -10.23 18.37 10.01
CA GLU A 27 -9.08 19.22 9.75
C GLU A 27 -7.88 18.35 9.35
N VAL A 28 -7.31 18.60 8.16
CA VAL A 28 -6.21 17.79 7.64
C VAL A 28 -4.97 18.66 7.43
N THR A 29 -3.85 18.23 8.04
CA THR A 29 -2.51 18.80 7.82
C THR A 29 -1.68 17.82 7.00
N ILE A 30 -1.03 18.33 5.96
CA ILE A 30 -0.22 17.56 5.01
C ILE A 30 1.18 18.16 4.85
N CYS A 31 2.14 17.37 4.38
CA CYS A 31 3.40 17.89 3.86
C CYS A 31 3.68 17.31 2.46
N GLY A 32 4.36 18.12 1.63
CA GLY A 32 4.78 17.73 0.29
C GLY A 32 6.12 17.01 0.30
N HIS A 33 6.36 16.20 -0.74
CA HIS A 33 7.66 15.58 -0.97
C HIS A 33 8.16 15.81 -2.41
N ILE A 34 7.70 15.04 -3.39
CA ILE A 34 8.21 15.11 -4.78
C ILE A 34 7.24 15.82 -5.72
N ARG A 35 5.98 15.42 -5.70
CA ARG A 35 4.95 15.94 -6.62
C ARG A 35 4.15 17.04 -5.96
N ARG A 36 3.94 18.14 -6.68
CA ARG A 36 3.20 19.31 -6.19
C ARG A 36 1.69 19.16 -6.36
N GLU A 37 1.24 18.52 -7.44
CA GLU A 37 -0.17 18.43 -7.80
C GLU A 37 -1.07 17.86 -6.68
N PRO A 38 -0.71 16.75 -6.00
CA PRO A 38 -1.53 16.23 -4.91
C PRO A 38 -1.67 17.19 -3.73
N ILE A 39 -0.63 17.97 -3.45
CA ILE A 39 -0.65 18.98 -2.40
C ILE A 39 -1.62 20.11 -2.76
N ASP A 40 -1.54 20.61 -4.00
CA ASP A 40 -2.41 21.70 -4.46
C ASP A 40 -3.88 21.27 -4.52
N GLU A 41 -4.15 19.98 -4.86
CA GLU A 41 -5.49 19.43 -4.78
C GLU A 41 -6.02 19.39 -3.34
N MET A 42 -5.22 18.94 -2.39
CA MET A 42 -5.63 18.90 -0.98
C MET A 42 -5.82 20.30 -0.40
N LYS A 43 -4.99 21.29 -0.79
CA LYS A 43 -5.15 22.70 -0.38
C LYS A 43 -6.44 23.30 -0.89
N LYS A 44 -6.87 22.98 -2.12
CA LYS A 44 -8.17 23.42 -2.66
C LYS A 44 -9.35 22.89 -1.83
N LEU A 45 -9.17 21.76 -1.16
CA LEU A 45 -10.16 21.18 -0.23
C LEU A 45 -10.05 21.75 1.20
N GLY A 46 -9.08 22.62 1.47
CA GLY A 46 -8.89 23.25 2.77
C GLY A 46 -7.80 22.61 3.65
N ALA A 47 -7.00 21.67 3.12
CA ALA A 47 -5.89 21.11 3.90
C ALA A 47 -4.79 22.16 4.17
N LYS A 48 -4.23 22.11 5.38
CA LYS A 48 -3.09 22.92 5.79
C LYS A 48 -1.80 22.26 5.33
N GLU A 49 -0.97 22.97 4.59
CA GLU A 49 0.36 22.50 4.22
C GLU A 49 1.40 22.97 5.23
N VAL A 50 2.30 22.07 5.62
CA VAL A 50 3.50 22.35 6.43
C VAL A 50 4.73 21.75 5.73
N LYS A 51 5.93 22.03 6.25
CA LYS A 51 7.19 21.68 5.55
C LYS A 51 7.66 20.25 5.83
N THR A 52 7.46 19.74 7.05
CA THR A 52 8.06 18.50 7.53
C THR A 52 7.03 17.55 8.14
N ALA A 53 7.37 16.26 8.20
CA ALA A 53 6.57 15.25 8.89
C ALA A 53 6.41 15.57 10.40
N LYS A 54 7.45 16.14 11.01
CA LYS A 54 7.41 16.65 12.39
C LYS A 54 6.33 17.71 12.57
N GLU A 55 6.27 18.72 11.69
CA GLU A 55 5.27 19.78 11.75
C GLU A 55 3.84 19.26 11.51
N VAL A 56 3.68 18.22 10.66
CA VAL A 56 2.41 17.52 10.50
C VAL A 56 1.97 16.94 11.84
N ALA A 57 2.84 16.17 12.49
CA ALA A 57 2.52 15.53 13.76
C ALA A 57 2.27 16.55 14.89
N GLN A 58 3.02 17.65 14.96
CA GLN A 58 2.79 18.74 15.93
C GLN A 58 1.41 19.39 15.80
N SER A 59 0.86 19.39 14.58
CA SER A 59 -0.43 20.00 14.28
C SER A 59 -1.61 19.02 14.39
N SER A 60 -1.37 17.78 14.82
CA SER A 60 -2.33 16.68 14.70
C SER A 60 -2.48 15.87 15.97
N ASP A 61 -3.67 15.34 16.21
CA ASP A 61 -3.97 14.41 17.30
C ASP A 61 -3.72 12.96 16.88
N VAL A 62 -3.80 12.71 15.56
CA VAL A 62 -3.42 11.44 14.94
C VAL A 62 -2.75 11.69 13.60
N THR A 63 -1.65 10.97 13.33
CA THR A 63 -0.95 11.02 12.03
C THR A 63 -1.14 9.70 11.29
N ILE A 64 -1.68 9.78 10.09
CA ILE A 64 -1.85 8.67 9.14
C ILE A 64 -0.70 8.69 8.15
N THR A 65 -0.06 7.53 7.93
CA THR A 65 0.98 7.38 6.90
C THR A 65 0.55 6.37 5.84
N MET A 66 0.72 6.74 4.56
CA MET A 66 0.49 5.87 3.40
C MET A 66 1.67 5.99 2.45
N LEU A 67 2.77 5.32 2.78
CA LEU A 67 4.07 5.42 2.15
C LEU A 67 4.40 4.16 1.33
N ARG A 68 5.50 4.18 0.63
CA ARG A 68 5.85 3.17 -0.35
C ARG A 68 6.26 1.83 0.25
N ASP A 69 7.12 1.85 1.27
CA ASP A 69 7.77 0.68 1.85
C ASP A 69 8.29 0.93 3.28
N ASP A 70 8.96 -0.07 3.84
CA ASP A 70 9.57 -0.01 5.17
C ASP A 70 10.57 1.14 5.28
N SER A 71 11.47 1.29 4.32
CA SER A 71 12.55 2.30 4.37
C SER A 71 11.98 3.71 4.40
N ASN A 72 11.04 4.02 3.50
CA ASN A 72 10.39 5.33 3.49
C ASN A 72 9.57 5.58 4.75
N THR A 73 8.90 4.55 5.27
CA THR A 73 8.10 4.69 6.50
C THR A 73 8.99 4.88 7.72
N GLU A 74 10.08 4.15 7.81
CA GLU A 74 11.05 4.31 8.90
C GLU A 74 11.66 5.71 8.92
N GLU A 75 12.11 6.20 7.76
CA GLU A 75 12.67 7.54 7.62
C GLU A 75 11.66 8.63 8.02
N VAL A 76 10.42 8.55 7.51
CA VAL A 76 9.38 9.55 7.78
C VAL A 76 8.89 9.50 9.23
N VAL A 77 8.84 8.32 9.85
CA VAL A 77 8.30 8.19 11.21
C VAL A 77 9.39 8.35 12.27
N LEU A 78 10.54 7.69 12.10
CA LEU A 78 11.62 7.62 13.11
C LEU A 78 12.83 8.48 12.76
N GLY A 79 12.96 8.94 11.51
CA GLY A 79 14.09 9.75 11.05
C GLY A 79 14.09 11.16 11.63
N HIS A 80 15.18 11.91 11.38
CA HIS A 80 15.30 13.30 11.79
C HIS A 80 14.23 14.19 11.17
N GLY A 81 13.52 14.97 11.98
CA GLY A 81 12.36 15.76 11.55
C GLY A 81 11.12 14.90 11.22
N GLY A 82 11.11 13.66 11.68
CA GLY A 82 10.04 12.70 11.47
C GLY A 82 8.83 12.88 12.37
N VAL A 83 7.82 12.05 12.13
CA VAL A 83 6.53 12.09 12.85
C VAL A 83 6.72 11.98 14.37
N LEU A 84 7.59 11.07 14.81
CA LEU A 84 7.76 10.80 16.25
C LEU A 84 8.41 11.96 16.99
N GLU A 85 9.26 12.76 16.35
CA GLU A 85 9.80 13.98 16.96
C GLU A 85 8.74 15.08 17.17
N GLY A 86 7.64 15.05 16.44
CA GLY A 86 6.57 16.03 16.51
C GLY A 86 5.35 15.56 17.32
N ALA A 87 5.16 14.27 17.45
CA ALA A 87 3.98 13.69 18.08
C ALA A 87 3.98 13.92 19.60
N GLY A 88 2.93 14.54 20.11
CA GLY A 88 2.73 14.76 21.53
C GLY A 88 2.26 13.51 22.28
N LYS A 89 2.39 13.51 23.61
CA LYS A 89 1.84 12.45 24.49
C LYS A 89 0.32 12.33 24.27
N GLY A 90 -0.15 11.10 24.06
CA GLY A 90 -1.57 10.80 23.82
C GLY A 90 -1.99 10.82 22.36
N CYS A 91 -1.12 11.32 21.44
CA CYS A 91 -1.35 11.23 20.01
C CYS A 91 -1.28 9.79 19.50
N GLY A 92 -1.83 9.58 18.29
CA GLY A 92 -1.80 8.31 17.59
C GLY A 92 -1.00 8.36 16.29
N ILE A 93 -0.48 7.22 15.89
CA ILE A 93 0.08 6.99 14.54
C ILE A 93 -0.67 5.80 13.94
N ILE A 94 -1.18 5.95 12.72
CA ILE A 94 -1.83 4.88 11.97
C ILE A 94 -1.01 4.60 10.71
N LEU A 95 -0.41 3.40 10.67
CA LEU A 95 0.41 2.94 9.55
C LEU A 95 -0.51 2.23 8.55
N MET A 96 -0.80 2.86 7.40
CA MET A 96 -1.74 2.31 6.40
C MET A 96 -1.05 1.74 5.15
N SER A 97 0.27 1.82 5.07
CA SER A 97 1.09 1.16 4.05
C SER A 97 1.13 -0.35 4.28
N THR A 98 1.49 -1.13 3.26
CA THR A 98 1.89 -2.54 3.47
C THR A 98 3.35 -2.56 3.91
N LEU A 99 3.58 -2.96 5.16
CA LEU A 99 4.87 -2.96 5.85
C LEU A 99 5.21 -4.34 6.42
N SER A 100 6.46 -4.50 6.84
CA SER A 100 6.80 -5.65 7.67
C SER A 100 6.23 -5.48 9.09
N PRO A 101 5.64 -6.52 9.69
CA PRO A 101 5.20 -6.48 11.08
C PRO A 101 6.32 -6.13 12.06
N ALA A 102 7.57 -6.42 11.69
CA ALA A 102 8.76 -6.08 12.48
C ALA A 102 8.93 -4.56 12.58
N LEU A 103 8.78 -3.82 11.46
CA LEU A 103 8.84 -2.35 11.46
C LEU A 103 7.70 -1.76 12.29
N CYS A 104 6.48 -2.25 12.15
CA CYS A 104 5.34 -1.77 12.96
C CYS A 104 5.61 -1.90 14.45
N ARG A 105 6.15 -3.04 14.90
CA ARG A 105 6.54 -3.26 16.30
C ARG A 105 7.68 -2.34 16.74
N ARG A 106 8.67 -2.09 15.88
CA ARG A 106 9.79 -1.19 16.17
C ARG A 106 9.33 0.26 16.31
N ILE A 107 8.47 0.73 15.42
CA ILE A 107 7.85 2.07 15.52
C ILE A 107 7.05 2.18 16.81
N ALA A 108 6.22 1.19 17.14
CA ALA A 108 5.42 1.22 18.36
C ALA A 108 6.26 1.19 19.63
N ALA A 109 7.37 0.48 19.65
CA ALA A 109 8.30 0.48 20.79
C ALA A 109 8.91 1.87 21.02
N ALA A 110 9.35 2.54 19.95
CA ALA A 110 9.88 3.91 20.01
C ALA A 110 8.79 4.92 20.43
N ALA A 111 7.59 4.81 19.85
CA ALA A 111 6.46 5.68 20.14
C ALA A 111 5.98 5.57 21.60
N ARG A 112 5.98 4.36 22.16
CA ARG A 112 5.57 4.08 23.54
C ARG A 112 6.41 4.85 24.56
N ALA A 113 7.70 5.03 24.32
CA ALA A 113 8.59 5.78 25.18
C ALA A 113 8.17 7.26 25.33
N GLN A 114 7.43 7.80 24.35
CA GLN A 114 6.92 9.17 24.33
C GLN A 114 5.42 9.25 24.65
N GLY A 115 4.79 8.12 25.02
CA GLY A 115 3.34 8.05 25.27
C GLY A 115 2.48 8.19 24.03
N VAL A 116 3.04 7.91 22.84
CA VAL A 116 2.34 7.85 21.54
C VAL A 116 1.92 6.42 21.26
N ARG A 117 0.72 6.23 20.73
CA ARG A 117 0.16 4.90 20.43
C ARG A 117 0.11 4.64 18.93
N VAL A 118 0.29 3.38 18.52
CA VAL A 118 0.40 2.99 17.10
C VAL A 118 -0.62 1.91 16.77
N LEU A 119 -1.23 2.03 15.58
CA LEU A 119 -1.99 0.98 14.89
C LEU A 119 -1.31 0.67 13.55
N ASP A 120 -1.25 -0.60 13.17
CA ASP A 120 -1.06 -1.00 11.78
C ASP A 120 -2.44 -1.21 11.15
N ALA A 121 -2.66 -0.59 10.00
CA ALA A 121 -3.96 -0.57 9.34
C ALA A 121 -3.82 -0.63 7.80
N PRO A 122 -3.06 -1.60 7.24
CA PRO A 122 -2.91 -1.71 5.81
C PRO A 122 -4.24 -1.92 5.10
N VAL A 123 -4.29 -1.50 3.83
CA VAL A 123 -5.52 -1.45 3.05
C VAL A 123 -5.51 -2.38 1.83
N THR A 124 -6.70 -2.76 1.39
CA THR A 124 -6.92 -3.46 0.12
C THR A 124 -8.09 -2.82 -0.63
N GLY A 125 -8.06 -2.82 -1.98
CA GLY A 125 -9.16 -2.29 -2.81
C GLY A 125 -8.72 -1.34 -3.92
N THR A 126 -7.45 -1.06 -4.09
CA THR A 126 -6.89 -0.19 -5.14
C THR A 126 -7.32 1.29 -5.04
N ARG A 127 -6.82 2.14 -5.96
CA ARG A 127 -7.18 3.55 -6.07
C ARG A 127 -8.69 3.78 -6.21
N MET A 128 -9.37 2.90 -6.94
CA MET A 128 -10.81 3.06 -7.21
C MET A 128 -11.64 2.99 -5.92
N ARG A 129 -11.41 1.96 -5.10
CA ARG A 129 -12.08 1.82 -3.81
C ARG A 129 -11.65 2.84 -2.78
N ALA A 130 -10.41 3.33 -2.86
CA ALA A 130 -9.98 4.45 -2.03
C ALA A 130 -10.79 5.72 -2.32
N ALA A 131 -11.10 6.00 -3.59
CA ALA A 131 -11.89 7.17 -3.98
C ALA A 131 -13.35 7.09 -3.52
N THR A 132 -13.94 5.89 -3.47
CA THR A 132 -15.33 5.69 -3.03
C THR A 132 -15.47 5.46 -1.51
N GLY A 133 -14.36 5.28 -0.78
CA GLY A 133 -14.41 4.97 0.66
C GLY A 133 -14.77 3.51 0.94
N GLU A 134 -14.40 2.61 0.04
CA GLU A 134 -14.74 1.18 0.10
C GLU A 134 -13.52 0.27 0.30
N LEU A 135 -12.42 0.82 0.83
CA LEU A 135 -11.25 0.01 1.15
C LEU A 135 -11.58 -1.05 2.21
N GLY A 136 -10.93 -2.21 2.13
CA GLY A 136 -10.81 -3.11 3.27
C GLY A 136 -9.62 -2.66 4.12
N ILE A 137 -9.84 -2.35 5.39
CA ILE A 137 -8.82 -1.85 6.33
C ILE A 137 -8.57 -2.90 7.39
N MET A 138 -7.39 -3.51 7.39
CA MET A 138 -7.03 -4.58 8.32
C MET A 138 -6.27 -3.98 9.51
N VAL A 139 -6.96 -3.84 10.66
CA VAL A 139 -6.41 -3.11 11.81
C VAL A 139 -5.83 -4.06 12.85
N GLY A 140 -4.53 -3.91 13.11
CA GLY A 140 -3.82 -4.51 14.24
C GLY A 140 -3.45 -3.47 15.29
N GLY A 141 -3.49 -3.87 16.57
CA GLY A 141 -3.12 -3.03 17.70
C GLY A 141 -4.17 -3.01 18.83
N ASP A 142 -4.09 -2.01 19.67
CA ASP A 142 -5.02 -1.84 20.79
C ASP A 142 -6.44 -1.57 20.27
N ARG A 143 -7.38 -2.42 20.70
CA ARG A 143 -8.78 -2.31 20.27
C ARG A 143 -9.42 -0.99 20.68
N SER A 144 -9.11 -0.49 21.87
CA SER A 144 -9.66 0.79 22.35
C SER A 144 -9.16 1.96 21.51
N LEU A 145 -7.92 1.89 21.04
CA LEU A 145 -7.35 2.88 20.12
C LEU A 145 -8.01 2.80 18.75
N MET A 146 -8.26 1.59 18.23
CA MET A 146 -8.98 1.41 16.99
C MET A 146 -10.40 1.97 17.09
N GLU A 147 -11.12 1.69 18.19
CA GLU A 147 -12.45 2.27 18.41
C GLU A 147 -12.42 3.80 18.51
N LYS A 148 -11.41 4.39 19.16
CA LYS A 148 -11.21 5.85 19.17
C LYS A 148 -11.12 6.44 17.77
N TYR A 149 -10.37 5.79 16.86
CA TYR A 149 -10.16 6.26 15.49
C TYR A 149 -11.09 5.63 14.45
N ARG A 150 -12.04 4.80 14.89
CA ARG A 150 -13.06 4.19 14.01
C ARG A 150 -13.76 5.21 13.11
N PRO A 151 -14.26 6.37 13.61
CA PRO A 151 -14.97 7.32 12.75
C PRO A 151 -14.10 7.87 11.62
N ILE A 152 -12.79 8.01 11.83
CA ILE A 152 -11.83 8.44 10.80
C ILE A 152 -11.60 7.32 9.79
N LEU A 153 -11.32 6.11 10.25
CA LEU A 153 -11.05 4.96 9.40
C LEU A 153 -12.26 4.61 8.51
N GLU A 154 -13.47 4.71 9.03
CA GLU A 154 -14.70 4.43 8.28
C GLU A 154 -14.98 5.44 7.16
N THR A 155 -14.35 6.62 7.16
CA THR A 155 -14.41 7.52 5.99
C THR A 155 -13.71 6.91 4.77
N MET A 156 -12.77 6.00 4.96
CA MET A 156 -11.92 5.42 3.92
C MET A 156 -12.33 3.98 3.56
N GLY A 157 -13.04 3.27 4.44
CA GLY A 157 -13.43 1.89 4.15
C GLY A 157 -14.02 1.11 5.32
N LYS A 158 -14.12 -0.21 5.12
CA LYS A 158 -14.61 -1.15 6.14
C LYS A 158 -13.47 -1.67 6.99
N ILE A 159 -13.61 -1.61 8.30
CA ILE A 159 -12.62 -2.06 9.26
C ILE A 159 -12.78 -3.56 9.54
N VAL A 160 -11.66 -4.27 9.48
CA VAL A 160 -11.51 -5.64 9.97
C VAL A 160 -10.48 -5.60 11.10
N TYR A 161 -10.90 -5.84 12.33
CA TYR A 161 -9.97 -5.92 13.46
C TYR A 161 -9.25 -7.28 13.44
N CYS A 162 -7.92 -7.23 13.36
CA CYS A 162 -7.08 -8.40 13.17
C CYS A 162 -6.37 -8.87 14.45
N GLY A 163 -6.47 -8.14 15.57
CA GLY A 163 -5.83 -8.51 16.82
C GLY A 163 -4.67 -7.61 17.22
N GLN A 164 -3.58 -8.19 17.72
CA GLN A 164 -2.42 -7.44 18.20
C GLN A 164 -1.70 -6.68 17.08
N LEU A 165 -0.87 -5.71 17.47
CA LEU A 165 -0.04 -4.92 16.55
C LEU A 165 0.82 -5.82 15.64
N GLY A 166 0.78 -5.55 14.36
CA GLY A 166 1.39 -6.34 13.28
C GLY A 166 0.47 -7.40 12.67
N MET A 167 -0.70 -7.67 13.29
CA MET A 167 -1.64 -8.66 12.72
C MET A 167 -2.42 -8.11 11.51
N GLY A 168 -2.64 -6.82 11.42
CA GLY A 168 -3.17 -6.20 10.21
C GLY A 168 -2.25 -6.46 9.01
N GLU A 169 -0.94 -6.28 9.21
CA GLU A 169 0.07 -6.58 8.17
C GLU A 169 0.12 -8.06 7.81
N ILE A 170 0.05 -8.97 8.79
CA ILE A 170 0.00 -10.41 8.50
C ILE A 170 -1.22 -10.75 7.62
N VAL A 171 -2.40 -10.26 7.98
CA VAL A 171 -3.63 -10.50 7.19
C VAL A 171 -3.51 -9.87 5.80
N LYS A 172 -2.93 -8.69 5.70
CA LYS A 172 -2.63 -8.04 4.41
C LYS A 172 -1.68 -8.88 3.55
N LEU A 173 -0.60 -9.38 4.12
CA LEU A 173 0.37 -10.20 3.39
C LEU A 173 -0.23 -11.53 2.93
N VAL A 174 -1.12 -12.15 3.71
CA VAL A 174 -1.89 -13.34 3.28
C VAL A 174 -2.74 -13.02 2.05
N ASN A 175 -3.50 -11.91 2.10
CA ASN A 175 -4.30 -11.47 0.96
C ASN A 175 -3.44 -11.23 -0.29
N ASN A 176 -2.30 -10.54 -0.13
CA ASN A 176 -1.45 -10.19 -1.26
C ASN A 176 -0.67 -11.40 -1.80
N MET A 177 -0.23 -12.31 -0.94
CA MET A 177 0.36 -13.58 -1.37
C MET A 177 -0.61 -14.37 -2.26
N ALA A 178 -1.85 -14.54 -1.83
CA ALA A 178 -2.88 -15.22 -2.62
C ALA A 178 -3.17 -14.49 -3.95
N LEU A 179 -3.26 -13.14 -3.91
CA LEU A 179 -3.45 -12.33 -5.11
C LEU A 179 -2.31 -12.52 -6.13
N MET A 180 -1.05 -12.48 -5.67
CA MET A 180 0.12 -12.60 -6.54
C MET A 180 0.22 -14.00 -7.16
N ILE A 181 -0.09 -15.05 -6.41
CA ILE A 181 -0.17 -16.43 -6.92
C ILE A 181 -1.29 -16.53 -7.98
N ASN A 182 -2.46 -15.96 -7.70
CA ASN A 182 -3.58 -15.96 -8.65
C ASN A 182 -3.25 -15.19 -9.94
N ILE A 183 -2.55 -14.06 -9.87
CA ILE A 183 -2.09 -13.34 -11.07
C ILE A 183 -1.20 -14.26 -11.91
N GLN A 184 -0.18 -14.87 -11.30
CA GLN A 184 0.75 -15.76 -12.00
C GLN A 184 0.03 -16.94 -12.65
N GLY A 185 -0.80 -17.65 -11.90
CA GLY A 185 -1.52 -18.83 -12.40
C GLY A 185 -2.52 -18.46 -13.49
N THR A 186 -3.18 -17.30 -13.41
CA THR A 186 -4.12 -16.83 -14.43
C THR A 186 -3.38 -16.48 -15.75
N TYR A 187 -2.27 -15.75 -15.67
CA TYR A 187 -1.45 -15.45 -16.85
C TYR A 187 -0.92 -16.71 -17.51
N GLU A 188 -0.42 -17.67 -16.74
CA GLU A 188 0.11 -18.92 -17.26
C GLU A 188 -0.98 -19.74 -17.96
N ALA A 189 -2.15 -19.89 -17.33
CA ALA A 189 -3.27 -20.64 -17.89
C ALA A 189 -3.81 -20.02 -19.19
N ILE A 190 -4.01 -18.69 -19.21
CA ILE A 190 -4.51 -17.97 -20.38
C ILE A 190 -3.46 -18.03 -21.52
N SER A 191 -2.18 -17.78 -21.21
CA SER A 191 -1.10 -17.87 -22.18
C SER A 191 -1.01 -19.28 -22.81
N TRP A 192 -1.14 -20.33 -22.00
CA TRP A 192 -1.18 -21.70 -22.50
C TRP A 192 -2.37 -21.94 -23.44
N GLY A 193 -3.57 -21.45 -23.06
CA GLY A 193 -4.76 -21.57 -23.90
C GLY A 193 -4.62 -20.85 -25.25
N ILE A 194 -4.09 -19.62 -25.26
CA ILE A 194 -3.84 -18.84 -26.48
C ILE A 194 -2.85 -19.58 -27.40
N ARG A 195 -1.77 -20.14 -26.86
CA ARG A 195 -0.80 -20.94 -27.64
C ARG A 195 -1.41 -22.23 -28.26
N ASN A 196 -2.51 -22.73 -27.68
CA ASN A 196 -3.29 -23.84 -28.22
C ASN A 196 -4.43 -23.39 -29.14
N GLY A 197 -4.49 -22.11 -29.53
CA GLY A 197 -5.44 -21.57 -30.49
C GLY A 197 -6.77 -21.10 -29.92
N ALA A 198 -6.91 -21.02 -28.59
CA ALA A 198 -8.11 -20.47 -27.97
C ALA A 198 -8.06 -18.94 -27.94
N GLU A 199 -9.20 -18.29 -28.11
CA GLU A 199 -9.32 -16.85 -27.99
C GLU A 199 -9.25 -16.42 -26.51
N GLU A 200 -8.46 -15.37 -26.19
CA GLU A 200 -8.33 -14.82 -24.82
C GLU A 200 -9.69 -14.54 -24.20
N LYS A 201 -10.58 -13.86 -24.94
CA LYS A 201 -11.91 -13.51 -24.44
C LYS A 201 -12.72 -14.73 -24.02
N LEU A 202 -12.70 -15.79 -24.81
CA LEU A 202 -13.40 -17.05 -24.49
C LEU A 202 -12.87 -17.67 -23.20
N LEU A 203 -11.54 -17.70 -23.03
CA LEU A 203 -10.90 -18.23 -21.82
C LEU A 203 -11.30 -17.44 -20.58
N VAL A 204 -11.23 -16.12 -20.67
CA VAL A 204 -11.59 -15.22 -19.54
C VAL A 204 -13.09 -15.35 -19.21
N ASP A 205 -13.98 -15.35 -20.19
CA ASP A 205 -15.41 -15.47 -19.96
C ASP A 205 -15.78 -16.82 -19.32
N LEU A 206 -15.16 -17.91 -19.75
CA LEU A 206 -15.33 -19.22 -19.12
C LEU A 206 -14.81 -19.22 -17.68
N MET A 207 -13.62 -18.68 -17.43
CA MET A 207 -13.03 -18.63 -16.10
C MET A 207 -13.87 -17.78 -15.14
N LYS A 208 -14.55 -16.72 -15.60
CA LYS A 208 -15.44 -15.88 -14.78
C LYS A 208 -16.64 -16.65 -14.22
N ILE A 209 -17.15 -17.63 -14.91
CA ILE A 209 -18.30 -18.43 -14.51
C ILE A 209 -17.91 -19.82 -13.97
N GLY A 210 -16.68 -20.24 -14.20
CA GLY A 210 -16.15 -21.55 -13.81
C GLY A 210 -15.49 -21.55 -12.41
N THR A 211 -14.92 -22.69 -12.06
CA THR A 211 -14.23 -22.92 -10.77
C THR A 211 -12.90 -22.18 -10.64
N ALA A 212 -12.35 -21.66 -11.75
CA ALA A 212 -11.14 -20.85 -11.78
C ALA A 212 -11.42 -19.35 -11.52
N ASN A 213 -12.66 -18.99 -11.14
CA ASN A 213 -13.02 -17.60 -10.87
C ASN A 213 -12.19 -17.03 -9.69
N SER A 214 -11.76 -15.81 -9.86
CA SER A 214 -11.01 -15.04 -8.87
C SER A 214 -11.19 -13.54 -9.10
N TRP A 215 -10.76 -12.71 -8.14
CA TRP A 215 -10.71 -11.26 -8.36
C TRP A 215 -9.88 -10.90 -9.59
N VAL A 216 -8.79 -11.62 -9.85
CA VAL A 216 -7.92 -11.42 -11.01
C VAL A 216 -8.69 -11.61 -12.32
N VAL A 217 -9.41 -12.72 -12.43
CA VAL A 217 -10.20 -13.05 -13.64
C VAL A 217 -11.34 -12.05 -13.83
N GLN A 218 -12.05 -11.68 -12.74
CA GLN A 218 -13.15 -10.69 -12.80
C GLN A 218 -12.66 -9.30 -13.22
N ASN A 219 -11.40 -8.97 -12.95
CA ASN A 219 -10.81 -7.67 -13.26
C ASN A 219 -9.64 -7.81 -14.27
N TRP A 220 -9.72 -8.77 -15.19
CA TRP A 220 -8.61 -9.14 -16.05
C TRP A 220 -8.01 -7.97 -16.84
N ASP A 221 -8.83 -7.13 -17.46
CA ASP A 221 -8.36 -5.97 -18.23
C ASP A 221 -7.62 -4.96 -17.36
N TYR A 222 -8.10 -4.75 -16.12
CA TYR A 222 -7.41 -3.91 -15.14
C TYR A 222 -6.06 -4.52 -14.74
N VAL A 223 -6.01 -5.83 -14.48
CA VAL A 223 -4.76 -6.53 -14.14
C VAL A 223 -3.75 -6.43 -15.29
N LYS A 224 -4.19 -6.61 -16.54
CA LYS A 224 -3.34 -6.39 -17.72
C LYS A 224 -2.81 -4.96 -17.78
N SER A 225 -3.67 -3.96 -17.54
CA SER A 225 -3.28 -2.54 -17.62
C SER A 225 -2.20 -2.17 -16.61
N MET A 226 -2.18 -2.82 -15.43
CA MET A 226 -1.12 -2.60 -14.44
C MET A 226 0.25 -3.18 -14.84
N ASN A 227 0.28 -3.99 -15.90
CA ASN A 227 1.47 -4.73 -16.32
C ASN A 227 2.18 -4.10 -17.55
N VAL A 228 1.68 -2.97 -18.06
CA VAL A 228 2.11 -2.42 -19.38
C VAL A 228 3.33 -1.50 -19.27
N GLU A 229 3.68 -0.95 -18.11
CA GLU A 229 4.79 0.00 -17.95
C GLU A 229 6.00 -0.60 -17.25
N PRO A 230 7.22 -0.35 -17.73
CA PRO A 230 8.45 -0.78 -17.05
C PRO A 230 8.94 0.25 -16.03
N PRO A 231 9.33 -0.18 -14.80
CA PRO A 231 8.94 -1.47 -14.23
C PRO A 231 7.47 -1.41 -13.83
N PRO A 232 6.64 -2.37 -14.22
CA PRO A 232 5.24 -2.38 -13.86
C PRO A 232 5.07 -2.25 -12.34
N LEU A 233 4.10 -1.46 -11.91
CA LEU A 233 3.78 -1.27 -10.49
C LEU A 233 3.54 -2.61 -9.79
N THR A 234 2.93 -3.58 -10.50
CA THR A 234 2.74 -4.96 -10.05
C THR A 234 4.05 -5.66 -9.73
N HIS A 235 5.12 -5.45 -10.49
CA HIS A 235 6.42 -6.07 -10.22
C HIS A 235 7.01 -5.56 -8.90
N TYR A 236 6.95 -4.25 -8.67
CA TYR A 236 7.47 -3.69 -7.43
C TYR A 236 6.62 -4.10 -6.22
N LEU A 237 5.30 -3.93 -6.30
CA LEU A 237 4.40 -4.29 -5.19
C LEU A 237 4.39 -5.79 -4.96
N GLY A 238 4.37 -6.60 -6.04
CA GLY A 238 4.39 -8.05 -5.96
C GLY A 238 5.66 -8.56 -5.31
N SER A 239 6.83 -8.12 -5.74
CA SER A 239 8.10 -8.57 -5.17
C SER A 239 8.29 -8.11 -3.73
N LYS A 240 7.94 -6.85 -3.40
CA LYS A 240 8.06 -6.31 -2.04
C LYS A 240 7.18 -7.07 -1.03
N ASP A 241 5.90 -7.22 -1.34
CA ASP A 241 4.96 -7.85 -0.41
C ASP A 241 5.23 -9.34 -0.24
N LEU A 242 5.65 -10.03 -1.32
CA LEU A 242 6.10 -11.42 -1.25
C LEU A 242 7.41 -11.54 -0.46
N ASP A 243 8.37 -10.64 -0.63
CA ASP A 243 9.61 -10.66 0.16
C ASP A 243 9.31 -10.55 1.67
N TYR A 244 8.41 -9.64 2.07
CA TYR A 244 7.98 -9.54 3.47
C TYR A 244 7.36 -10.86 3.96
N ALA A 245 6.45 -11.45 3.20
CA ALA A 245 5.81 -12.71 3.56
C ALA A 245 6.80 -13.87 3.63
N LEU A 246 7.72 -13.96 2.68
CA LEU A 246 8.74 -15.01 2.62
C LEU A 246 9.78 -14.89 3.75
N ARG A 247 10.15 -13.67 4.16
CA ARG A 247 11.01 -13.46 5.33
C ARG A 247 10.35 -14.01 6.59
N ILE A 248 9.08 -13.67 6.81
CA ILE A 248 8.30 -14.19 7.94
C ILE A 248 8.17 -15.72 7.85
N GLY A 249 7.87 -16.25 6.65
CA GLY A 249 7.81 -17.70 6.42
C GLY A 249 9.09 -18.42 6.84
N ARG A 250 10.27 -17.86 6.53
CA ARG A 250 11.56 -18.40 6.97
C ARG A 250 11.71 -18.36 8.49
N GLU A 251 11.33 -17.26 9.15
CA GLU A 251 11.41 -17.12 10.61
C GLU A 251 10.57 -18.15 11.33
N ILE A 252 9.35 -18.42 10.86
CA ILE A 252 8.42 -19.38 11.46
C ILE A 252 8.56 -20.81 10.88
N ARG A 253 9.54 -21.03 10.00
CA ARG A 253 9.80 -22.33 9.31
C ARG A 253 8.59 -22.84 8.50
N GLN A 254 7.81 -21.93 7.91
CA GLN A 254 6.73 -22.27 6.99
C GLN A 254 7.21 -22.20 5.55
N PRO A 255 7.30 -23.34 4.82
CA PRO A 255 7.63 -23.33 3.40
C PRO A 255 6.55 -22.63 2.57
N CYS A 256 6.97 -21.77 1.66
CA CYS A 256 6.06 -21.04 0.75
C CYS A 256 6.54 -21.18 -0.72
N PRO A 257 6.57 -22.41 -1.30
CA PRO A 257 7.20 -22.65 -2.60
C PRO A 257 6.52 -21.87 -3.75
N LEU A 258 5.19 -21.78 -3.78
CA LEU A 258 4.47 -21.02 -4.81
C LEU A 258 4.78 -19.52 -4.71
N ALA A 259 4.78 -18.96 -3.50
CA ALA A 259 5.11 -17.55 -3.30
C ALA A 259 6.56 -17.24 -3.70
N THR A 260 7.51 -18.16 -3.43
CA THR A 260 8.91 -18.04 -3.84
C THR A 260 9.04 -17.99 -5.36
N LEU A 261 8.40 -18.94 -6.05
CA LEU A 261 8.38 -18.95 -7.52
C LEU A 261 7.77 -17.67 -8.09
N CYS A 262 6.66 -17.22 -7.51
CA CYS A 262 6.01 -15.97 -7.93
C CYS A 262 6.92 -14.76 -7.73
N GLU A 263 7.62 -14.66 -6.59
CA GLU A 263 8.54 -13.56 -6.31
C GLU A 263 9.66 -13.48 -7.36
N GLU A 264 10.29 -14.61 -7.68
CA GLU A 264 11.34 -14.67 -8.70
C GLU A 264 10.82 -14.28 -10.09
N ARG A 265 9.63 -14.72 -10.46
CA ARG A 265 9.00 -14.32 -11.73
C ARG A 265 8.67 -12.83 -11.77
N PHE A 266 8.20 -12.23 -10.66
CA PHE A 266 7.98 -10.79 -10.55
C PHE A 266 9.29 -10.00 -10.69
N LYS A 267 10.36 -10.45 -10.07
CA LYS A 267 11.70 -9.84 -10.21
C LYS A 267 12.23 -9.93 -11.63
N ALA A 268 12.00 -11.06 -12.30
CA ALA A 268 12.44 -11.28 -13.67
C ALA A 268 11.58 -10.53 -14.71
N GLY A 269 10.46 -9.93 -14.33
CA GLY A 269 9.57 -9.22 -15.26
C GLY A 269 8.83 -10.16 -16.23
N VAL A 270 8.67 -11.43 -15.88
CA VAL A 270 8.11 -12.45 -16.77
C VAL A 270 6.60 -12.53 -16.62
N PHE A 271 5.89 -11.57 -17.25
CA PHE A 271 4.43 -11.55 -17.36
C PHE A 271 4.03 -10.98 -18.70
N ARG A 272 4.00 -11.79 -19.73
CA ARG A 272 3.51 -11.36 -21.04
C ARG A 272 2.62 -12.43 -21.63
N LEU A 273 1.53 -12.00 -22.21
CA LEU A 273 0.76 -12.83 -23.11
C LEU A 273 1.55 -13.01 -24.42
N PRO A 274 1.33 -14.08 -25.19
CA PRO A 274 2.03 -14.32 -26.45
C PRO A 274 1.98 -13.14 -27.44
N GLU A 275 0.90 -12.40 -27.44
CA GLU A 275 0.72 -11.21 -28.29
C GLU A 275 1.56 -9.99 -27.83
N GLU A 276 2.07 -10.03 -26.61
CA GLU A 276 2.91 -8.98 -26.00
C GLU A 276 4.39 -9.33 -26.11
N GLU A 277 4.73 -10.56 -26.50
CA GLU A 277 6.10 -11.02 -26.71
C GLU A 277 6.68 -10.30 -27.94
N GLY A 278 7.74 -9.52 -27.73
CA GLY A 278 8.42 -8.76 -28.80
C GLY A 278 8.00 -7.29 -28.90
N ARG A 279 7.04 -6.83 -28.12
CA ARG A 279 6.83 -5.38 -27.97
C ARG A 279 7.92 -4.83 -27.05
N GLU A 280 8.79 -3.98 -27.62
CA GLU A 280 9.66 -3.16 -26.78
C GLU A 280 8.79 -2.35 -25.80
N PRO A 281 9.23 -2.20 -24.52
CA PRO A 281 8.55 -1.31 -23.59
C PRO A 281 8.46 0.06 -24.27
N ARG A 282 7.26 0.61 -24.41
CA ARG A 282 7.07 1.98 -24.90
C ARG A 282 7.81 2.90 -23.94
N GLY A 283 8.92 3.43 -24.41
CA GLY A 283 9.69 4.45 -23.72
C GLY A 283 8.91 5.76 -23.79
N ASP A 284 8.10 6.03 -22.79
CA ASP A 284 7.53 7.34 -22.59
C ASP A 284 8.14 7.91 -21.31
N GLY A 285 8.84 9.01 -21.58
CA GLY A 285 9.52 9.76 -20.54
C GLY A 285 8.58 10.19 -19.44
N HIS A 286 9.11 10.07 -18.29
CA HIS A 286 8.93 10.75 -17.04
C HIS A 286 8.89 9.78 -15.85
N HIS A 287 10.07 9.32 -15.50
CA HIS A 287 10.52 9.18 -14.11
C HIS A 287 12.03 8.99 -14.07
N ASP A 288 12.75 10.06 -14.42
CA ASP A 288 14.14 10.22 -14.04
C ASP A 288 14.26 10.26 -12.51
N ILE A 289 14.39 9.09 -11.92
CA ILE A 289 14.94 8.98 -10.56
C ILE A 289 16.45 9.10 -10.72
N LYS A 290 16.95 10.33 -10.81
CA LYS A 290 18.38 10.62 -10.63
C LYS A 290 18.78 10.14 -9.24
N ARG A 291 19.45 9.00 -9.18
CA ARG A 291 20.26 8.63 -8.03
C ARG A 291 21.28 9.75 -7.80
N SER A 292 21.02 10.58 -6.81
CA SER A 292 22.01 11.53 -6.31
C SER A 292 23.07 10.76 -5.50
N THR A 293 23.98 10.11 -6.20
CA THR A 293 25.28 9.75 -5.62
C THR A 293 26.19 10.97 -5.77
N LYS A 294 26.16 11.86 -4.82
CA LYS A 294 27.27 12.80 -4.60
C LYS A 294 27.95 12.43 -3.29
N HIS A 295 28.86 11.49 -3.38
CA HIS A 295 30.08 11.58 -2.59
C HIS A 295 31.05 12.46 -3.37
N LYS A 296 31.52 13.53 -2.77
CA LYS A 296 32.74 14.24 -3.13
C LYS A 296 33.63 14.31 -1.90
N PRO A 297 34.96 14.38 -2.16
CA PRO A 297 36.04 13.94 -1.28
C PRO A 297 36.25 14.78 -0.03
#